data_ffcac9af13097b4e891b5dd47f9cc3e9
#
_entry.id   ffcac9af13097b4e891b5dd47f9cc3e9
#
_cell.length_a   1.000
_cell.length_b   1.000
_cell.length_c   1.000
_cell.angle_alpha   90.00
_cell.angle_beta   90.00
_cell.angle_gamma   90.00
#
_symmetry.space_group_name_H-M   'P 1'
#
loop_
_entity.id
_entity.type
_entity.pdbx_description
1 polymer ?
#
loop_
_entity_poly.entity_id
_entity_poly.type
_entity_poly.pdbx_seq_one_letter_code
_entity_poly.pdbx_strand_id
1 'polypeptide(L)'
;MPVHSHRYTQDLNNPALVLVHGLGSAGSIWKSLVPQLLENFTVYAIDLPGHGDAPLNKDEEMDPRSLAQAIVDYMVSEVQVEKMHVAGNSLGGWISLEMAAVAPDNVLSVTALAPAGLWHELPPRKLPPSLDARILAKISQYFMKT
;
A
#
# COMPACT_ATOMS: atom_id res chain seq x y z
N MET A 1 1.86 14.40 1.96
CA MET A 1 0.88 13.32 2.25
C MET A 1 1.42 12.47 3.38
N PRO A 2 0.75 12.39 4.53
CA PRO A 2 1.29 11.68 5.69
C PRO A 2 1.25 10.17 5.46
N VAL A 3 2.40 9.53 5.60
CA VAL A 3 2.58 8.08 5.56
C VAL A 3 3.25 7.67 6.86
N HIS A 4 2.93 6.51 7.39
CA HIS A 4 3.59 5.93 8.53
C HIS A 4 4.04 4.50 8.23
N SER A 5 5.10 4.01 8.88
CA SER A 5 5.53 2.64 8.74
C SER A 5 5.88 2.01 10.07
N HIS A 6 5.52 0.74 10.21
CA HIS A 6 5.98 -0.12 11.30
C HIS A 6 7.15 -0.94 10.79
N ARG A 7 8.32 -0.72 11.38
CA ARG A 7 9.54 -1.44 11.01
C ARG A 7 9.71 -2.70 11.85
N TYR A 8 9.98 -3.81 11.18
CA TYR A 8 10.32 -5.11 11.78
C TYR A 8 11.64 -5.59 11.19
N THR A 9 12.60 -5.94 12.03
CA THR A 9 13.91 -6.41 11.58
C THR A 9 14.57 -7.32 12.61
N GLN A 10 15.35 -8.27 12.11
CA GLN A 10 16.34 -9.04 12.88
C GLN A 10 17.77 -8.59 12.50
N ASP A 11 17.96 -8.10 11.29
CA ASP A 11 19.23 -7.54 10.79
C ASP A 11 18.92 -6.37 9.86
N LEU A 12 19.43 -5.18 10.20
CA LEU A 12 19.27 -3.97 9.39
C LEU A 12 20.04 -4.01 8.05
N ASN A 13 20.96 -4.96 7.87
CA ASN A 13 21.64 -5.17 6.59
C ASN A 13 20.78 -5.95 5.58
N ASN A 14 19.69 -6.57 6.04
CA ASN A 14 18.77 -7.24 5.15
C ASN A 14 18.09 -6.24 4.19
N PRO A 15 17.81 -6.64 2.94
CA PRO A 15 17.12 -5.80 1.99
C PRO A 15 15.73 -5.36 2.51
N ALA A 16 15.33 -4.16 2.17
CA ALA A 16 14.04 -3.62 2.58
C ALA A 16 12.89 -4.25 1.79
N LEU A 17 11.84 -4.63 2.50
CA LEU A 17 10.55 -5.05 1.94
C LEU A 17 9.45 -4.14 2.48
N VAL A 18 8.82 -3.40 1.59
CA VAL A 18 7.68 -2.52 1.88
C VAL A 18 6.38 -3.28 1.63
N LEU A 19 5.52 -3.34 2.64
CA LEU A 19 4.22 -4.01 2.58
C LEU A 19 3.10 -2.97 2.58
N VAL A 20 2.27 -2.96 1.54
CA VAL A 20 1.18 -1.97 1.37
C VAL A 20 -0.17 -2.68 1.47
N HIS A 21 -1.00 -2.23 2.43
CA HIS A 21 -2.31 -2.82 2.70
C HIS A 21 -3.39 -2.36 1.70
N GLY A 22 -4.53 -3.05 1.70
CA GLY A 22 -5.72 -2.68 0.93
C GLY A 22 -6.57 -1.62 1.62
N LEU A 23 -7.57 -1.13 0.89
CA LEU A 23 -8.52 -0.13 1.36
C LEU A 23 -9.23 -0.59 2.64
N GLY A 24 -9.35 0.30 3.64
CA GLY A 24 -10.00 0.02 4.91
C GLY A 24 -9.22 -0.89 5.86
N SER A 25 -7.93 -1.14 5.58
CA SER A 25 -7.04 -1.93 6.40
C SER A 25 -5.95 -1.06 7.05
N ALA A 26 -4.87 -1.65 7.52
CA ALA A 26 -3.70 -0.98 8.07
C ALA A 26 -2.47 -1.88 7.95
N GLY A 27 -1.27 -1.35 8.21
CA GLY A 27 -0.02 -2.12 8.20
C GLY A 27 -0.04 -3.32 9.15
N SER A 28 -0.84 -3.25 10.20
CA SER A 28 -1.03 -4.34 11.16
C SER A 28 -1.59 -5.64 10.57
N ILE A 29 -2.23 -5.61 9.38
CA ILE A 29 -2.71 -6.82 8.69
C ILE A 29 -1.56 -7.80 8.39
N TRP A 30 -0.35 -7.29 8.26
CA TRP A 30 0.82 -8.07 7.91
C TRP A 30 1.52 -8.75 9.10
N LYS A 31 1.09 -8.47 10.35
CA LYS A 31 1.76 -8.97 11.57
C LYS A 31 1.96 -10.47 11.60
N SER A 32 1.00 -11.25 11.11
CA SER A 32 1.10 -12.72 11.07
C SER A 32 2.10 -13.25 10.03
N LEU A 33 2.35 -12.46 8.96
CA LEU A 33 3.29 -12.80 7.90
C LEU A 33 4.72 -12.38 8.24
N VAL A 34 4.88 -11.28 8.96
CA VAL A 34 6.18 -10.66 9.28
C VAL A 34 7.22 -11.68 9.81
N PRO A 35 6.93 -12.56 10.79
CA PRO A 35 7.93 -13.49 11.31
C PRO A 35 8.58 -14.38 10.25
N GLN A 36 7.85 -14.71 9.16
CA GLN A 36 8.33 -15.56 8.08
C GLN A 36 9.25 -14.80 7.11
N LEU A 37 9.24 -13.47 7.15
CA LEU A 37 10.01 -12.59 6.26
C LEU A 37 11.31 -12.09 6.88
N LEU A 38 11.41 -12.08 8.22
CA LEU A 38 12.51 -11.42 8.94
C LEU A 38 13.88 -12.10 8.76
N GLU A 39 13.92 -13.35 8.34
CA GLU A 39 15.17 -14.04 8.03
C GLU A 39 15.87 -13.39 6.82
N ASN A 40 15.09 -12.87 5.86
CA ASN A 40 15.60 -12.39 4.58
C ASN A 40 15.39 -10.90 4.36
N PHE A 41 14.51 -10.23 5.13
CA PHE A 41 14.13 -8.84 4.91
C PHE A 41 14.06 -8.02 6.20
N THR A 42 14.37 -6.73 6.07
CA THR A 42 13.84 -5.71 6.98
C THR A 42 12.49 -5.26 6.41
N VAL A 43 11.41 -5.46 7.17
CA VAL A 43 10.04 -5.25 6.73
C VAL A 43 9.52 -3.90 7.21
N TYR A 44 8.92 -3.15 6.30
CA TYR A 44 8.23 -1.88 6.54
C TYR A 44 6.76 -2.02 6.17
N ALA A 45 5.90 -2.22 7.16
CA ALA A 45 4.46 -2.29 6.95
C ALA A 45 3.88 -0.88 6.97
N ILE A 46 3.38 -0.42 5.83
CA ILE A 46 2.89 0.95 5.63
C ILE A 46 1.47 1.10 6.16
N ASP A 47 1.21 2.22 6.85
CA ASP A 47 -0.13 2.78 7.03
C ASP A 47 -0.33 3.89 6.01
N LEU A 48 -1.31 3.72 5.14
CA LEU A 48 -1.73 4.73 4.16
C LEU A 48 -2.42 5.90 4.88
N PRO A 49 -2.44 7.12 4.31
CA PRO A 49 -3.13 8.27 4.91
C PRO A 49 -4.54 7.94 5.37
N GLY A 50 -4.87 8.30 6.60
CA GLY A 50 -6.16 8.01 7.24
C GLY A 50 -6.36 6.56 7.71
N HIS A 51 -5.31 5.73 7.68
CA HIS A 51 -5.32 4.34 8.15
C HIS A 51 -4.26 4.12 9.23
N GLY A 52 -4.52 3.22 10.17
CA GLY A 52 -3.59 2.91 11.25
C GLY A 52 -3.14 4.16 12.01
N ASP A 53 -1.84 4.36 12.09
CA ASP A 53 -1.21 5.50 12.78
C ASP A 53 -0.94 6.70 11.85
N ALA A 54 -1.25 6.59 10.54
CA ALA A 54 -1.10 7.68 9.59
C ALA A 54 -2.29 8.65 9.64
N PRO A 55 -2.07 9.95 9.90
CA PRO A 55 -3.16 10.92 9.93
C PRO A 55 -3.77 11.14 8.54
N LEU A 56 -5.03 11.57 8.50
CA LEU A 56 -5.71 11.96 7.27
C LEU A 56 -5.54 13.45 7.03
N ASN A 57 -5.01 13.81 5.87
CA ASN A 57 -5.09 15.17 5.35
C ASN A 57 -6.18 15.23 4.26
N LYS A 58 -7.27 15.97 4.54
CA LYS A 58 -8.46 16.01 3.69
C LYS A 58 -8.27 16.80 2.39
N ASP A 59 -7.21 17.59 2.31
CA ASP A 59 -6.96 18.50 1.19
C ASP A 59 -6.03 17.88 0.12
N GLU A 60 -5.60 16.63 0.30
CA GLU A 60 -4.70 15.94 -0.61
C GLU A 60 -5.43 14.90 -1.47
N GLU A 61 -5.06 14.83 -2.74
CA GLU A 61 -5.51 13.76 -3.63
C GLU A 61 -4.92 12.42 -3.19
N MET A 62 -5.78 11.42 -3.07
CA MET A 62 -5.42 10.07 -2.61
C MET A 62 -5.58 9.02 -3.72
N ASP A 63 -5.26 9.39 -4.96
CA ASP A 63 -5.18 8.43 -6.05
C ASP A 63 -3.94 7.52 -5.90
N PRO A 64 -3.95 6.33 -6.51
CA PRO A 64 -2.87 5.34 -6.33
C PRO A 64 -1.48 5.85 -6.71
N ARG A 65 -1.38 6.73 -7.72
CA ARG A 65 -0.09 7.27 -8.17
C ARG A 65 0.47 8.29 -7.17
N SER A 66 -0.38 9.17 -6.66
CA SER A 66 0.01 10.13 -5.61
C SER A 66 0.39 9.43 -4.31
N LEU A 67 -0.34 8.36 -3.93
CA LEU A 67 0.00 7.51 -2.79
C LEU A 67 1.34 6.79 -2.99
N ALA A 68 1.59 6.27 -4.19
CA ALA A 68 2.86 5.62 -4.54
C ALA A 68 4.04 6.59 -4.40
N GLN A 69 3.92 7.79 -4.95
CA GLN A 69 4.96 8.82 -4.84
C GLN A 69 5.20 9.18 -3.36
N ALA A 70 4.14 9.37 -2.57
CA ALA A 70 4.27 9.70 -1.15
C ALA A 70 4.98 8.59 -0.35
N ILE A 71 4.72 7.31 -0.65
CA ILE A 71 5.42 6.19 0.00
C ILE A 71 6.90 6.19 -0.38
N VAL A 72 7.22 6.36 -1.67
CA VAL A 72 8.62 6.41 -2.13
C VAL A 72 9.36 7.58 -1.45
N ASP A 73 8.78 8.77 -1.46
CA ASP A 73 9.38 9.96 -0.84
C ASP A 73 9.61 9.74 0.66
N TYR A 74 8.64 9.17 1.37
CA TYR A 74 8.75 8.84 2.78
C TYR A 74 9.87 7.82 3.03
N MET A 75 9.92 6.74 2.25
CA MET A 75 10.95 5.71 2.42
C MET A 75 12.35 6.25 2.14
N VAL A 76 12.52 7.07 1.13
CA VAL A 76 13.82 7.64 0.75
C VAL A 76 14.24 8.76 1.72
N SER A 77 13.34 9.70 2.03
CA SER A 77 13.70 10.92 2.76
C SER A 77 13.66 10.76 4.28
N GLU A 78 12.65 10.04 4.80
CA GLU A 78 12.45 9.92 6.26
C GLU A 78 13.05 8.61 6.80
N VAL A 79 12.84 7.50 6.09
CA VAL A 79 13.33 6.17 6.52
C VAL A 79 14.76 5.93 6.06
N GLN A 80 15.23 6.66 5.04
CA GLN A 80 16.55 6.55 4.43
C GLN A 80 16.80 5.17 3.77
N VAL A 81 15.77 4.65 3.12
CA VAL A 81 15.81 3.42 2.31
C VAL A 81 15.70 3.78 0.83
N GLU A 82 16.80 3.67 0.10
CA GLU A 82 16.86 4.03 -1.33
C GLU A 82 16.40 2.92 -2.25
N LYS A 83 16.62 1.66 -1.87
CA LYS A 83 16.28 0.48 -2.67
C LYS A 83 15.35 -0.43 -1.88
N MET A 84 14.25 -0.85 -2.49
CA MET A 84 13.24 -1.64 -1.81
C MET A 84 12.54 -2.64 -2.72
N HIS A 85 12.21 -3.79 -2.16
CA HIS A 85 11.19 -4.68 -2.68
C HIS A 85 9.83 -4.19 -2.19
N VAL A 86 8.78 -4.37 -2.98
CA VAL A 86 7.43 -3.92 -2.60
C VAL A 86 6.45 -5.06 -2.79
N ALA A 87 5.57 -5.25 -1.82
CA ALA A 87 4.43 -6.16 -1.95
C ALA A 87 3.16 -5.49 -1.44
N GLY A 88 2.04 -5.71 -2.13
CA GLY A 88 0.79 -5.10 -1.74
C GLY A 88 -0.43 -5.91 -2.15
N ASN A 89 -1.52 -5.73 -1.40
CA ASN A 89 -2.78 -6.41 -1.63
C ASN A 89 -3.87 -5.44 -2.06
N SER A 90 -4.68 -5.81 -3.06
CA SER A 90 -5.81 -5.01 -3.56
C SER A 90 -5.38 -3.60 -3.98
N LEU A 91 -5.86 -2.54 -3.32
CA LEU A 91 -5.38 -1.16 -3.54
C LEU A 91 -3.87 -1.06 -3.33
N GLY A 92 -3.32 -1.70 -2.30
CA GLY A 92 -1.87 -1.76 -2.05
C GLY A 92 -1.10 -2.44 -3.18
N GLY A 93 -1.71 -3.42 -3.85
CA GLY A 93 -1.15 -4.04 -5.05
C GLY A 93 -1.06 -3.05 -6.23
N TRP A 94 -2.11 -2.25 -6.45
CA TRP A 94 -2.08 -1.17 -7.45
C TRP A 94 -1.02 -0.12 -7.11
N ILE A 95 -1.01 0.37 -5.87
CA ILE A 95 -0.01 1.33 -5.40
C ILE A 95 1.41 0.78 -5.61
N SER A 96 1.65 -0.50 -5.32
CA SER A 96 2.95 -1.15 -5.51
C SER A 96 3.41 -1.13 -6.97
N LEU A 97 2.50 -1.33 -7.92
CA LEU A 97 2.79 -1.21 -9.36
C LEU A 97 3.09 0.25 -9.75
N GLU A 98 2.33 1.20 -9.22
CA GLU A 98 2.59 2.63 -9.44
C GLU A 98 3.94 3.06 -8.84
N MET A 99 4.35 2.51 -7.68
CA MET A 99 5.67 2.78 -7.10
C MET A 99 6.80 2.40 -8.06
N ALA A 100 6.70 1.24 -8.71
CA ALA A 100 7.68 0.85 -9.73
C ALA A 100 7.67 1.76 -10.97
N ALA A 101 6.50 2.31 -11.32
CA ALA A 101 6.35 3.22 -12.45
C ALA A 101 6.89 4.63 -12.17
N VAL A 102 6.69 5.15 -10.95
CA VAL A 102 7.15 6.52 -10.58
C VAL A 102 8.61 6.53 -10.13
N ALA A 103 9.12 5.43 -9.60
CA ALA A 103 10.46 5.34 -9.02
C ALA A 103 11.18 4.04 -9.43
N PRO A 104 11.41 3.80 -10.74
CA PRO A 104 12.01 2.55 -11.23
C PRO A 104 13.42 2.30 -10.67
N ASP A 105 14.14 3.35 -10.32
CA ASP A 105 15.48 3.22 -9.74
C ASP A 105 15.46 2.82 -8.25
N ASN A 106 14.35 3.00 -7.55
CA ASN A 106 14.21 2.68 -6.13
C ASN A 106 13.54 1.33 -5.88
N VAL A 107 12.67 0.88 -6.80
CA VAL A 107 11.90 -0.36 -6.66
C VAL A 107 12.59 -1.52 -7.36
N LEU A 108 13.06 -2.50 -6.57
CA LEU A 108 13.79 -3.66 -7.07
C LEU A 108 12.87 -4.74 -7.63
N SER A 109 11.73 -4.94 -7.01
CA SER A 109 10.70 -5.89 -7.45
C SER A 109 9.34 -5.54 -6.87
N VAL A 110 8.27 -6.02 -7.52
CA VAL A 110 6.89 -5.88 -7.07
C VAL A 110 6.21 -7.23 -6.98
N THR A 111 5.53 -7.47 -5.86
CA THR A 111 4.58 -8.58 -5.69
C THR A 111 3.18 -8.01 -5.50
N ALA A 112 2.37 -8.02 -6.55
CA ALA A 112 1.01 -7.50 -6.50
C ALA A 112 0.01 -8.65 -6.27
N LEU A 113 -0.64 -8.65 -5.09
CA LEU A 113 -1.62 -9.65 -4.68
C LEU A 113 -3.02 -9.16 -5.02
N ALA A 114 -3.68 -9.78 -5.99
CA ALA A 114 -5.01 -9.38 -6.45
C ALA A 114 -5.17 -7.86 -6.61
N PRO A 115 -4.30 -7.19 -7.38
CA PRO A 115 -4.25 -5.73 -7.43
C PRO A 115 -5.56 -5.17 -7.99
N ALA A 116 -6.04 -4.08 -7.38
CA ALA A 116 -7.12 -3.28 -7.94
C ALA A 116 -6.64 -2.52 -9.19
N GLY A 117 -7.57 -1.98 -9.98
CA GLY A 117 -7.24 -1.10 -11.11
C GLY A 117 -6.76 -1.76 -12.40
N LEU A 118 -6.63 -3.09 -12.44
CA LEU A 118 -6.26 -3.81 -13.68
C LEU A 118 -7.44 -4.11 -14.61
N TRP A 119 -8.64 -3.65 -14.26
CA TRP A 119 -9.85 -3.92 -15.05
C TRP A 119 -10.15 -2.74 -15.97
N HIS A 120 -10.06 -2.95 -17.28
CA HIS A 120 -10.51 -1.98 -18.28
C HIS A 120 -12.03 -1.92 -18.39
N GLU A 121 -12.72 -3.03 -18.11
CA GLU A 121 -14.18 -3.13 -18.03
C GLU A 121 -14.52 -4.13 -16.93
N LEU A 122 -15.31 -3.70 -15.95
CA LEU A 122 -15.96 -4.63 -15.04
C LEU A 122 -17.03 -5.37 -15.82
N PRO A 123 -16.94 -6.70 -15.98
CA PRO A 123 -18.10 -7.45 -16.46
C PRO A 123 -19.26 -7.16 -15.50
N PRO A 124 -20.51 -7.08 -15.99
CA PRO A 124 -21.67 -6.85 -15.13
C PRO A 124 -21.80 -8.04 -14.16
N ARG A 125 -21.13 -7.96 -13.03
CA ARG A 125 -21.28 -8.92 -11.95
C ARG A 125 -22.52 -8.55 -11.16
N LYS A 126 -23.47 -9.46 -11.11
CA LYS A 126 -24.43 -9.48 -10.01
C LYS A 126 -23.64 -9.76 -8.75
N LEU A 127 -23.29 -8.69 -8.02
CA LEU A 127 -22.72 -8.81 -6.69
C LEU A 127 -23.71 -9.58 -5.82
N PRO A 128 -23.23 -10.51 -4.97
CA PRO A 128 -24.11 -11.18 -4.03
C PRO A 128 -24.83 -10.12 -3.17
N PRO A 129 -26.08 -10.36 -2.77
CA PRO A 129 -26.88 -9.40 -1.99
C PRO A 129 -26.21 -8.95 -0.69
N SER A 130 -25.26 -9.73 -0.16
CA SER A 130 -24.44 -9.40 1.03
C SER A 130 -23.34 -8.37 0.76
N LEU A 131 -23.00 -8.10 -0.47
CA LEU A 131 -22.05 -7.06 -0.86
C LEU A 131 -22.81 -5.97 -1.62
N ASP A 132 -23.52 -5.12 -0.88
CA ASP A 132 -24.25 -4.02 -1.49
C ASP A 132 -23.26 -3.09 -2.22
N ALA A 133 -23.40 -3.04 -3.54
CA ALA A 133 -22.62 -2.14 -4.40
C ALA A 133 -22.70 -0.69 -3.92
N ARG A 134 -23.76 -0.32 -3.17
CA ARG A 134 -23.91 0.99 -2.52
C ARG A 134 -22.94 1.16 -1.36
N ILE A 135 -22.58 0.11 -0.62
CA ILE A 135 -21.59 0.16 0.45
C ILE A 135 -20.19 0.32 -0.15
N LEU A 136 -19.87 -0.46 -1.19
CA LEU A 136 -18.60 -0.32 -1.91
C LEU A 136 -18.48 1.05 -2.61
N ALA A 137 -19.56 1.56 -3.22
CA ALA A 137 -19.58 2.88 -3.81
C ALA A 137 -19.47 4.00 -2.75
N LYS A 138 -20.08 3.85 -1.58
CA LYS A 138 -19.93 4.79 -0.46
C LYS A 138 -18.53 4.74 0.12
N ILE A 139 -17.94 3.57 0.30
CA ILE A 139 -16.56 3.40 0.74
C ILE A 139 -15.64 4.03 -0.30
N SER A 140 -15.78 3.71 -1.58
CA SER A 140 -15.01 4.31 -2.68
C SER A 140 -15.20 5.83 -2.76
N GLN A 141 -16.45 6.34 -2.63
CA GLN A 141 -16.71 7.78 -2.60
C GLN A 141 -16.17 8.47 -1.35
N TYR A 142 -16.14 7.81 -0.22
CA TYR A 142 -15.55 8.34 1.01
C TYR A 142 -14.04 8.51 0.85
N PHE A 143 -13.37 7.54 0.21
CA PHE A 143 -11.92 7.58 -0.02
C PHE A 143 -11.50 8.37 -1.27
N MET A 144 -12.41 8.59 -2.24
CA MET A 144 -12.13 9.36 -3.45
C MET A 144 -12.58 10.83 -3.38
N LYS A 145 -13.38 11.21 -2.38
CA LYS A 145 -13.85 12.59 -2.13
C LYS A 145 -13.26 13.20 -0.86
N THR A 146 -12.51 12.44 -0.10
CA THR A 146 -11.77 12.90 1.07
C THR A 146 -10.29 12.93 0.82
#